data_8d38305759d87fecffda944f0ddf0f37
#
_entry.id   8d38305759d87fecffda944f0ddf0f37
#
_cell.length_a   1.000
_cell.length_b   1.000
_cell.length_c   1.000
_cell.angle_alpha   90.00
_cell.angle_beta   90.00
_cell.angle_gamma   90.00
#
_symmetry.space_group_name_H-M   'P 1'
#
loop_
_entity.id
_entity.type
_entity.pdbx_description
1 polymer ?
#
loop_
_entity_poly.entity_id
_entity_poly.type
_entity_poly.pdbx_seq_one_letter_code
_entity_poly.pdbx_strand_id
1 'polypeptide(L)'
;LDSGLVRSVEIEASEQLQSLGRAHKWAVDFIQRDERGGKLIEEKRLRALMTMTTRPDNVRAEDRFENPLGITVTDFVLKERF
;
A
#
# COMPACT_ATOMS: atom_id res chain seq x y z
N LEU A 1 1.38 -9.50 -24.99
CA LEU A 1 1.96 -8.64 -24.19
C LEU A 1 2.38 -9.21 -22.86
N ASP A 2 1.56 -9.22 -21.93
CA ASP A 2 1.86 -9.95 -20.75
C ASP A 2 1.53 -11.41 -21.01
N SER A 3 1.92 -12.26 -20.19
CA SER A 3 1.71 -13.68 -20.31
C SER A 3 0.34 -14.12 -19.78
N GLY A 4 -0.63 -13.21 -19.73
CA GLY A 4 -1.93 -13.46 -19.12
C GLY A 4 -1.88 -13.54 -17.62
N LEU A 5 -0.83 -13.03 -17.01
CA LEU A 5 -0.69 -12.98 -15.57
C LEU A 5 -1.59 -11.91 -14.98
N VAL A 6 -2.39 -12.29 -14.01
CA VAL A 6 -3.26 -11.39 -13.25
C VAL A 6 -2.81 -11.39 -11.79
N ARG A 7 -2.50 -10.23 -11.28
CA ARG A 7 -2.14 -10.06 -9.88
C ARG A 7 -3.28 -9.37 -9.15
N SER A 8 -3.69 -9.94 -8.03
CA SER A 8 -4.69 -9.34 -7.16
C SER A 8 -4.16 -9.20 -5.75
N VAL A 9 -4.72 -8.25 -5.02
CA VAL A 9 -4.34 -7.98 -3.64
C VAL A 9 -5.61 -7.94 -2.79
N GLU A 10 -5.60 -8.68 -1.69
CA GLU A 10 -6.67 -8.67 -0.72
C GLU A 10 -6.12 -8.17 0.61
N ILE A 11 -6.69 -7.09 1.11
CA ILE A 11 -6.28 -6.53 2.40
C ILE A 11 -6.97 -7.31 3.51
N GLU A 12 -6.18 -7.89 4.41
CA GLU A 12 -6.70 -8.65 5.54
C GLU A 12 -6.88 -7.78 6.77
N ALA A 13 -5.94 -6.88 7.02
CA ALA A 13 -5.97 -6.02 8.20
C ALA A 13 -5.13 -4.78 7.96
N SER A 14 -5.51 -3.70 8.61
CA SER A 14 -4.71 -2.48 8.65
C SER A 14 -4.75 -1.92 10.05
N GLU A 15 -3.61 -1.43 10.53
CA GLU A 15 -3.48 -0.92 11.87
C GLU A 15 -2.57 0.30 11.89
N GLN A 16 -3.01 1.34 12.58
CA GLN A 16 -2.15 2.49 12.85
C GLN A 16 -1.29 2.18 14.05
N LEU A 17 0.02 2.15 13.85
CA LEU A 17 0.97 1.79 14.90
C LEU A 17 1.36 2.98 15.76
N GLN A 18 1.53 4.15 15.12
CA GLN A 18 2.04 5.32 15.81
C GLN A 18 1.61 6.58 15.08
N SER A 19 1.37 7.65 15.82
CA SER A 19 1.07 8.96 15.27
C SER A 19 1.91 9.99 16.00
N LEU A 20 2.73 10.74 15.26
CA LEU A 20 3.59 11.80 15.77
C LEU A 20 3.37 13.04 14.93
N GLY A 21 2.56 13.98 15.42
CA GLY A 21 2.22 15.16 14.66
C GLY A 21 1.53 14.81 13.36
N ARG A 22 2.15 15.17 12.22
CA ARG A 22 1.62 14.86 10.89
C ARG A 22 2.11 13.53 10.34
N ALA A 23 2.98 12.85 11.04
CA ALA A 23 3.51 11.56 10.60
C ALA A 23 2.72 10.43 11.23
N HIS A 24 2.31 9.48 10.41
CA HIS A 24 1.55 8.31 10.84
C HIS A 24 2.21 7.05 10.33
N LYS A 25 2.39 6.09 11.22
CA LYS A 25 2.92 4.77 10.86
C LYS A 25 1.80 3.76 10.81
N TRP A 26 1.76 3.00 9.72
CA TRP A 26 0.74 2.00 9.47
C TRP A 26 1.35 0.65 9.15
N ALA A 27 0.69 -0.39 9.60
CA ALA A 27 0.95 -1.76 9.15
C ALA A 27 -0.27 -2.25 8.38
N VAL A 28 -0.06 -2.75 7.18
CA VAL A 28 -1.12 -3.32 6.35
C VAL A 28 -0.74 -4.75 6.02
N ASP A 29 -1.60 -5.68 6.42
CA ASP A 29 -1.43 -7.09 6.10
C ASP A 29 -2.30 -7.42 4.90
N PHE A 30 -1.71 -8.05 3.90
CA PHE A 30 -2.43 -8.37 2.69
C PHE A 30 -1.94 -9.68 2.07
N ILE A 31 -2.79 -10.25 1.23
CA ILE A 31 -2.45 -11.43 0.45
C ILE A 31 -2.32 -10.98 -1.00
N GLN A 32 -1.21 -11.34 -1.61
CA GLN A 32 -0.97 -11.12 -3.03
C GLN A 32 -1.13 -12.46 -3.75
N ARG A 33 -1.99 -12.49 -4.75
CA ARG A 33 -2.22 -13.69 -5.55
C ARG A 33 -1.91 -13.41 -7.00
N ASP A 34 -1.16 -14.32 -7.59
CA ASP A 34 -0.86 -14.29 -9.00
C ASP A 34 -1.55 -15.47 -9.68
N GLU A 35 -2.30 -15.18 -10.72
CA GLU A 35 -3.06 -16.19 -11.47
C GLU A 35 -2.72 -16.09 -12.95
N ARG A 36 -2.79 -17.23 -13.63
CA ARG A 36 -2.64 -17.30 -15.08
C ARG A 36 -3.63 -18.33 -15.62
N GLY A 37 -4.43 -17.88 -16.59
CA GLY A 37 -5.43 -18.77 -17.19
C GLY A 37 -6.44 -19.31 -16.19
N GLY A 38 -6.77 -18.54 -15.17
CA GLY A 38 -7.71 -18.94 -14.12
C GLY A 38 -7.12 -19.83 -13.05
N LYS A 39 -5.81 -20.10 -13.11
CA LYS A 39 -5.15 -20.95 -12.12
C LYS A 39 -4.25 -20.10 -11.20
N LEU A 40 -4.34 -20.37 -9.91
CA LEU A 40 -3.46 -19.77 -8.93
C LEU A 40 -2.04 -20.29 -9.11
N ILE A 41 -1.11 -19.38 -9.38
CA ILE A 41 0.31 -19.70 -9.55
C ILE A 41 1.06 -19.51 -8.25
N GLU A 42 0.80 -18.39 -7.58
CA GLU A 42 1.53 -18.03 -6.38
C GLU A 42 0.63 -17.23 -5.44
N GLU A 43 0.79 -17.47 -4.15
CA GLU A 43 0.11 -16.70 -3.12
C GLU A 43 1.14 -16.34 -2.06
N LYS A 44 1.20 -15.06 -1.73
CA LYS A 44 2.11 -14.56 -0.70
C LYS A 44 1.33 -13.74 0.32
N ARG A 45 1.63 -13.97 1.58
CA ARG A 45 1.13 -13.13 2.67
C ARG A 45 2.20 -12.12 3.02
N LEU A 46 1.84 -10.86 2.94
CA LEU A 46 2.80 -9.78 3.09
C LEU A 46 2.32 -8.78 4.12
N ARG A 47 3.27 -8.09 4.72
CA ARG A 47 3.01 -6.96 5.60
C ARG A 47 3.77 -5.76 5.08
N ALA A 48 3.06 -4.68 4.84
CA ALA A 48 3.64 -3.40 4.47
C ALA A 48 3.67 -2.50 5.70
N LEU A 49 4.84 -2.00 6.02
CA LEU A 49 5.04 -1.01 7.07
C LEU A 49 5.30 0.32 6.37
N MET A 50 4.46 1.31 6.63
CA MET A 50 4.51 2.59 5.94
C MET A 50 4.53 3.74 6.92
N THR A 51 5.30 4.76 6.59
CA THR A 51 5.19 6.06 7.25
C THR A 51 4.62 7.03 6.26
N MET A 52 3.55 7.71 6.64
CA MET A 52 2.87 8.68 5.79
C MET A 52 2.82 10.03 6.48
N THR A 53 2.97 11.08 5.72
CA THR A 53 2.83 12.45 6.20
C THR A 53 1.76 13.17 5.40
N THR A 54 1.11 14.14 6.05
CA THR A 54 0.07 14.95 5.43
C THR A 54 0.56 16.39 5.38
N ARG A 55 0.64 16.97 4.17
CA ARG A 55 1.07 18.35 3.95
C ARG A 55 0.23 18.98 2.85
N PRO A 56 -1.03 19.36 3.16
CA PRO A 56 -1.94 19.85 2.13
C PRO A 56 -1.46 21.15 1.45
N ASP A 57 -0.69 21.95 2.15
CA ASP A 57 -0.14 23.20 1.61
C ASP A 57 0.95 22.99 0.56
N ASN A 58 1.52 21.79 0.47
CA ASN A 58 2.52 21.44 -0.52
C ASN A 58 1.93 20.79 -1.77
N VAL A 59 0.62 20.61 -1.82
CA VAL A 59 -0.04 19.95 -2.96
C VAL A 59 -0.14 20.93 -4.12
N ARG A 60 0.32 20.53 -5.30
CA ARG A 60 0.17 21.33 -6.50
C ARG A 60 -1.31 21.45 -6.88
N ALA A 61 -1.65 22.55 -7.55
CA ALA A 61 -3.04 22.78 -7.94
C ALA A 61 -3.61 21.63 -8.80
N GLU A 62 -2.81 21.09 -9.70
CA GLU A 62 -3.21 20.00 -10.58
C GLU A 62 -3.40 18.68 -9.84
N ASP A 63 -2.79 18.52 -8.67
CA ASP A 63 -2.84 17.28 -7.91
C ASP A 63 -3.94 17.27 -6.85
N ARG A 64 -4.61 18.38 -6.61
CA ARG A 64 -5.57 18.51 -5.51
C ARG A 64 -6.77 17.58 -5.63
N PHE A 65 -7.13 17.18 -6.83
CA PHE A 65 -8.23 16.24 -7.03
C PHE A 65 -7.84 14.81 -6.70
N GLU A 66 -6.58 14.45 -6.92
CA GLU A 66 -6.08 13.10 -6.68
C GLU A 66 -5.51 12.94 -5.28
N ASN A 67 -4.90 13.98 -4.76
CA ASN A 67 -4.25 13.95 -3.45
C ASN A 67 -4.50 15.23 -2.67
N PRO A 68 -5.76 15.51 -2.31
CA PRO A 68 -6.13 16.78 -1.68
C PRO A 68 -5.51 16.98 -0.30
N LEU A 69 -5.17 15.92 0.41
CA LEU A 69 -4.55 16.00 1.73
C LEU A 69 -3.04 16.06 1.70
N GLY A 70 -2.44 15.95 0.50
CA GLY A 70 -0.99 15.94 0.37
C GLY A 70 -0.33 14.78 1.09
N ILE A 71 -0.93 13.60 1.01
CA ILE A 71 -0.40 12.41 1.66
C ILE A 71 0.85 11.95 0.90
N THR A 72 1.94 11.80 1.63
CA THR A 72 3.20 11.33 1.09
C THR A 72 3.69 10.14 1.89
N VAL A 73 4.01 9.06 1.21
CA VAL A 73 4.67 7.91 1.84
C VAL A 73 6.16 8.20 1.87
N THR A 74 6.70 8.37 3.09
CA THR A 74 8.10 8.72 3.27
C THR A 74 8.98 7.52 3.56
N ASP A 75 8.37 6.41 3.97
CA ASP A 75 9.09 5.19 4.27
C ASP A 75 8.20 4.00 3.99
N PHE A 76 8.78 2.95 3.43
CA PHE A 76 8.01 1.77 3.05
C PHE A 76 8.89 0.54 3.17
N VAL A 77 8.42 -0.44 3.94
CA VAL A 77 9.10 -1.73 4.11
C VAL A 77 8.09 -2.84 3.87
N LEU A 78 8.45 -3.79 3.04
CA LEU A 78 7.62 -4.94 2.72
C LEU A 78 8.26 -6.19 3.31
N LYS A 79 7.49 -6.95 4.07
CA LYS A 79 7.94 -8.19 4.70
C LYS A 79 7.00 -9.31 4.36
N GLU A 80 7.55 -10.48 4.13
CA GLU A 80 6.77 -11.69 3.95
C GLU A 80 6.37 -12.24 5.32
N ARG A 81 5.11 -12.68 5.44
CA ARG A 81 4.59 -13.29 6.67
C ARG A 81 4.54 -14.80 6.51
N PHE A 82 4.75 -15.50 7.58
CA PHE A 82 4.67 -16.95 7.59
C PHE A 82 3.59 -17.46 8.53
#